data_88088c59eff442fedad4ff56f6da66f5
#
_entry.id   88088c59eff442fedad4ff56f6da66f5
#
_cell.length_a   1.000
_cell.length_b   1.000
_cell.length_c   1.000
_cell.angle_alpha   90.00
_cell.angle_beta   90.00
_cell.angle_gamma   90.00
#
_symmetry.space_group_name_H-M   'P 1'
#
loop_
_entity.id
_entity.type
_entity.pdbx_description
1 polymer ?
#
loop_
_entity_poly.entity_id
_entity_poly.type
_entity_poly.pdbx_seq_one_letter_code
_entity_poly.pdbx_strand_id
1 'polypeptide(L)'
;MFNLAVLGGGPAGYTAAERAAQAGLNVVLFEKNALGGTCLNVGCIPTKTLLYSSKLYYNAVNGNKYGIKAEGVQFLSLIHI
;
A
#
# COMPACT_ATOMS: atom_id res chain seq x y z
N MET A 1 -0.81 32.48 -7.41
CA MET A 1 -0.35 32.38 -6.01
C MET A 1 -0.97 31.15 -5.35
N PHE A 2 -0.19 30.43 -4.58
CA PHE A 2 -0.69 29.25 -3.87
C PHE A 2 -1.24 29.64 -2.50
N ASN A 3 -2.36 29.03 -2.13
CA ASN A 3 -2.98 29.23 -0.81
C ASN A 3 -2.37 28.31 0.25
N LEU A 4 -1.87 27.13 -0.18
CA LEU A 4 -1.36 26.11 0.71
C LEU A 4 -0.15 25.43 0.07
N ALA A 5 0.91 25.26 0.86
CA ALA A 5 2.06 24.46 0.48
C ALA A 5 2.14 23.25 1.39
N VAL A 6 2.28 22.06 0.81
CA VAL A 6 2.39 20.82 1.56
C VAL A 6 3.79 20.25 1.33
N LEU A 7 4.50 19.98 2.41
CA LEU A 7 5.84 19.41 2.36
C LEU A 7 5.75 17.93 2.72
N GLY A 8 6.01 17.09 1.75
CA GLY A 8 5.94 15.64 1.90
C GLY A 8 4.71 15.04 1.22
N GLY A 9 4.95 14.06 0.36
CA GLY A 9 3.93 13.40 -0.45
C GLY A 9 3.47 12.05 0.07
N GLY A 10 3.62 11.78 1.36
CA GLY A 10 3.06 10.59 1.99
C GLY A 10 1.55 10.70 2.24
N PRO A 11 0.95 9.74 2.97
CA PRO A 11 -0.51 9.72 3.16
C PRO A 11 -1.08 11.00 3.77
N ALA A 12 -0.42 11.59 4.75
CA ALA A 12 -0.88 12.85 5.32
C ALA A 12 -0.80 13.99 4.30
N GLY A 13 0.31 14.07 3.57
CA GLY A 13 0.55 15.15 2.62
C GLY A 13 -0.38 15.07 1.41
N TYR A 14 -0.45 13.95 0.72
CA TYR A 14 -1.30 13.87 -0.47
C TYR A 14 -2.79 13.94 -0.11
N THR A 15 -3.19 13.42 1.05
CA THR A 15 -4.58 13.55 1.49
C THR A 15 -4.94 15.00 1.79
N ALA A 16 -4.06 15.73 2.49
CA ALA A 16 -4.28 17.15 2.77
C ALA A 16 -4.34 17.98 1.48
N ALA A 17 -3.43 17.71 0.55
CA ALA A 17 -3.39 18.42 -0.74
C ALA A 17 -4.66 18.17 -1.55
N GLU A 18 -5.09 16.92 -1.63
CA GLU A 18 -6.31 16.55 -2.35
C GLU A 18 -7.55 17.24 -1.76
N ARG A 19 -7.70 17.19 -0.44
CA ARG A 19 -8.86 17.81 0.22
C ARG A 19 -8.85 19.32 0.05
N ALA A 20 -7.71 19.97 0.17
CA ALA A 20 -7.60 21.40 -0.02
C ALA A 20 -7.92 21.80 -1.46
N ALA A 21 -7.45 21.04 -2.44
CA ALA A 21 -7.75 21.29 -3.84
C ALA A 21 -9.24 21.11 -4.15
N GLN A 22 -9.88 20.12 -3.58
CA GLN A 22 -11.32 19.90 -3.71
C GLN A 22 -12.13 21.05 -3.11
N ALA A 23 -11.59 21.72 -2.09
CA ALA A 23 -12.21 22.89 -1.49
C ALA A 23 -11.99 24.19 -2.30
N GLY A 24 -11.32 24.10 -3.43
CA GLY A 24 -11.09 25.26 -4.31
C GLY A 24 -9.83 26.03 -4.03
N LEU A 25 -8.95 25.53 -3.18
CA LEU A 25 -7.68 26.18 -2.88
C LEU A 25 -6.61 25.87 -3.93
N ASN A 26 -5.71 26.81 -4.16
CA ASN A 26 -4.53 26.57 -4.99
C ASN A 26 -3.45 25.95 -4.10
N VAL A 27 -3.10 24.68 -4.38
CA VAL A 27 -2.21 23.88 -3.55
C VAL A 27 -0.97 23.52 -4.34
N VAL A 28 0.19 23.60 -3.66
CA VAL A 28 1.45 23.05 -4.18
C VAL A 28 1.97 22.00 -3.18
N LEU A 29 2.39 20.86 -3.70
CA LEU A 29 2.94 19.78 -2.91
C LEU A 29 4.38 19.53 -3.33
N PHE A 30 5.28 19.47 -2.35
CA PHE A 30 6.69 19.21 -2.59
C PHE A 30 7.04 17.82 -2.06
N GLU A 31 7.63 17.00 -2.91
CA GLU A 31 8.12 15.66 -2.54
C GLU A 31 9.54 15.49 -3.07
N LYS A 32 10.46 15.18 -2.16
CA LYS A 32 11.89 15.08 -2.53
C LYS A 32 12.28 13.75 -3.16
N ASN A 33 11.42 12.75 -3.11
CA ASN A 33 11.74 11.42 -3.60
C ASN A 33 10.54 10.87 -4.41
N ALA A 34 9.76 9.95 -3.85
CA ALA A 34 8.64 9.35 -4.55
C ALA A 34 7.31 9.71 -3.87
N LEU A 35 6.31 10.08 -4.66
CA LEU A 35 4.97 10.29 -4.14
C LEU A 35 4.44 9.01 -3.51
N GLY A 36 3.66 9.14 -2.45
CA GLY A 36 3.12 8.01 -1.71
C GLY A 36 3.85 7.74 -0.40
N GLY A 37 5.07 8.23 -0.24
CA GLY A 37 5.85 8.13 0.98
C GLY A 37 6.17 6.69 1.38
N THR A 38 6.44 6.50 2.65
CA THR A 38 6.78 5.19 3.20
C THR A 38 5.63 4.20 3.06
N CYS A 39 4.41 4.63 3.34
CA CYS A 39 3.26 3.73 3.34
C CYS A 39 3.05 3.05 1.99
N LEU A 40 2.98 3.82 0.90
CA LEU A 40 2.69 3.26 -0.41
C LEU A 40 3.90 2.54 -1.03
N ASN A 41 5.10 3.04 -0.78
CA ASN A 41 6.28 2.55 -1.50
C ASN A 41 7.01 1.43 -0.77
N VAL A 42 7.18 1.52 0.55
CA VAL A 42 8.02 0.58 1.30
C VAL A 42 7.39 0.13 2.64
N GLY A 43 6.17 0.52 2.94
CA GLY A 43 5.55 0.22 4.22
C GLY A 43 4.22 -0.51 4.09
N CYS A 44 3.11 0.22 4.18
CA CYS A 44 1.76 -0.35 4.32
C CYS A 44 1.41 -1.31 3.17
N ILE A 45 1.57 -0.89 1.94
CA ILE A 45 1.16 -1.69 0.78
C ILE A 45 2.04 -2.93 0.62
N PRO A 46 3.38 -2.82 0.59
CA PRO A 46 4.21 -4.02 0.52
C PRO A 46 4.00 -4.96 1.71
N THR A 47 3.89 -4.41 2.92
CA THR A 47 3.68 -5.22 4.13
C THR A 47 2.38 -6.00 4.06
N LYS A 48 1.28 -5.35 3.70
CA LYS A 48 -0.02 -6.01 3.59
C LYS A 48 -0.05 -7.04 2.48
N THR A 49 0.64 -6.77 1.37
CA THR A 49 0.76 -7.74 0.27
C THR A 49 1.46 -9.01 0.73
N LEU A 50 2.58 -8.88 1.44
CA LEU A 50 3.31 -10.03 1.96
C LEU A 50 2.49 -10.80 2.99
N LEU A 51 1.82 -10.10 3.90
CA LEU A 51 0.96 -10.72 4.91
C LEU A 51 -0.20 -11.48 4.27
N TYR A 52 -0.82 -10.91 3.27
CA TYR A 52 -1.93 -11.55 2.57
C TYR A 52 -1.47 -12.81 1.84
N SER A 53 -0.33 -12.75 1.15
CA SER A 53 0.25 -13.91 0.48
C SER A 53 0.58 -15.04 1.46
N SER A 54 1.15 -14.69 2.62
CA SER A 54 1.44 -15.65 3.68
C SER A 54 0.19 -16.30 4.23
N LYS A 55 -0.89 -15.52 4.41
CA LYS A 55 -2.16 -16.03 4.88
C LYS A 55 -2.80 -16.99 3.89
N LEU A 56 -2.75 -16.67 2.60
CA LEU A 56 -3.27 -17.55 1.56
C LEU A 56 -2.51 -18.89 1.53
N TYR A 57 -1.20 -18.84 1.62
CA TYR A 57 -0.39 -20.05 1.69
C TYR A 57 -0.74 -20.90 2.90
N TYR A 58 -0.81 -20.28 4.08
CA TYR A 58 -1.19 -20.97 5.31
C TYR A 58 -2.57 -21.62 5.19
N ASN A 59 -3.54 -20.91 4.66
CA ASN A 59 -4.90 -21.42 4.49
C ASN A 59 -4.93 -22.57 3.49
N ALA A 60 -4.16 -22.52 2.42
CA ALA A 60 -4.09 -23.59 1.44
C ALA A 60 -3.50 -24.87 2.04
N VAL A 61 -2.40 -24.73 2.79
CA VAL A 61 -1.72 -25.88 3.42
C VAL A 61 -2.60 -26.51 4.52
N ASN A 62 -3.33 -25.69 5.27
CA ASN A 62 -4.10 -26.13 6.42
C ASN A 62 -5.62 -26.24 6.13
N GLY A 63 -5.99 -26.20 4.86
CA GLY A 63 -7.41 -26.20 4.46
C GLY A 63 -8.17 -27.49 4.81
N ASN A 64 -7.46 -28.60 5.06
CA ASN A 64 -8.09 -29.88 5.39
C ASN A 64 -9.02 -29.78 6.60
N LYS A 65 -8.73 -28.90 7.55
CA LYS A 65 -9.56 -28.69 8.73
C LYS A 65 -10.97 -28.21 8.37
N TYR A 66 -11.12 -27.63 7.19
CA TYR A 66 -12.36 -27.00 6.73
C TYR A 66 -12.93 -27.72 5.49
N GLY A 67 -12.49 -28.95 5.24
CA GLY A 67 -12.97 -29.72 4.10
C GLY A 67 -12.39 -29.33 2.76
N ILE A 68 -11.33 -28.54 2.73
CA ILE A 68 -10.67 -28.13 1.51
C ILE A 68 -9.40 -28.94 1.32
N LYS A 69 -9.28 -29.61 0.17
CA LYS A 69 -8.10 -30.39 -0.17
C LYS A 69 -7.31 -29.66 -1.26
N ALA A 70 -6.06 -29.34 -0.97
CA ALA A 70 -5.15 -28.71 -1.94
C ALA A 70 -3.86 -29.51 -2.01
N GLU A 71 -3.38 -29.78 -3.24
CA GLU A 71 -2.16 -30.52 -3.49
C GLU A 71 -1.17 -29.66 -4.27
N GLY A 72 0.14 -29.87 -4.05
CA GLY A 72 1.16 -29.17 -4.79
C GLY A 72 1.27 -27.68 -4.47
N VAL A 73 0.88 -27.27 -3.26
CA VAL A 73 0.94 -25.88 -2.85
C VAL A 73 2.38 -25.42 -2.74
N GLN A 74 2.75 -24.36 -3.45
CA GLN A 74 4.09 -23.81 -3.45
C GLN A 74 4.06 -22.32 -3.25
N PHE A 75 5.05 -21.79 -2.53
CA PHE A 75 5.23 -20.36 -2.33
C PHE A 75 6.29 -19.87 -3.31
N LEU A 76 5.92 -18.99 -4.22
CA LEU A 76 6.85 -18.39 -5.17
C LEU A 76 7.69 -17.32 -4.47
N SER A 77 8.92 -17.13 -4.96
CA SER A 77 9.82 -16.15 -4.38
C SER A 77 9.33 -14.72 -4.59
N LEU A 78 9.90 -13.78 -3.82
CA LEU A 78 9.50 -12.38 -3.87
C LEU A 78 9.65 -11.75 -5.25
N ILE A 79 10.50 -12.28 -6.10
CA ILE A 79 10.64 -11.73 -7.46
C ILE A 79 9.40 -11.94 -8.33
N HIS A 80 8.47 -12.79 -7.90
CA HIS A 80 7.21 -13.04 -8.58
C HIS A 80 6.06 -12.25 -7.99
N ILE A 81 6.32 -11.46 -6.98
CA ILE A 81 5.36 -10.59 -6.34
C ILE A 81 5.54 -9.15 -6.83
#